data_0681124fbf63c596f463cf5dd00b692f
#
_entry.id   0681124fbf63c596f463cf5dd00b692f
#
_cell.length_a   1.000
_cell.length_b   1.000
_cell.length_c   1.000
_cell.angle_alpha   90.00
_cell.angle_beta   90.00
_cell.angle_gamma   90.00
#
_symmetry.space_group_name_H-M   'P 1'
#
loop_
_entity.id
_entity.type
_entity.pdbx_description
1 polymer ?
#
loop_
_entity_poly.entity_id
_entity_poly.type
_entity_poly.pdbx_seq_one_letter_code
_entity_poly.pdbx_strand_id
1 'polypeptide(L)'
;MAGRRLRQAALAIGLAWACWWVFFATAEAFSDRQFVGAILFFVAMFGAVALAWKWPVAGAALFLAEALASILMYAPMWWRRFHLGGTLLMFAWMPLPPFAAGILLLLSARLRHFRASVETSTP
;
A
#
# COMPACT_ATOMS: atom_id res chain seq x y z
N MET A 1 6.41 -11.41 -18.74
CA MET A 1 6.07 -10.02 -19.17
C MET A 1 4.95 -9.42 -18.30
N ALA A 2 3.77 -10.07 -18.21
CA ALA A 2 2.66 -9.56 -17.41
C ALA A 2 3.00 -9.40 -15.92
N GLY A 3 3.62 -10.40 -15.29
CA GLY A 3 3.99 -10.33 -13.87
C GLY A 3 4.95 -9.19 -13.52
N ARG A 4 5.87 -8.86 -14.42
CA ARG A 4 6.79 -7.73 -14.25
C ARG A 4 6.06 -6.39 -14.30
N ARG A 5 5.13 -6.25 -15.25
CA ARG A 5 4.32 -5.03 -15.38
C ARG A 5 3.41 -4.81 -14.17
N LEU A 6 2.78 -5.88 -13.67
CA LEU A 6 1.95 -5.82 -12.46
C LEU A 6 2.78 -5.39 -11.24
N ARG A 7 3.98 -5.93 -11.09
CA ARG A 7 4.89 -5.53 -10.02
C ARG A 7 5.30 -4.07 -10.12
N GLN A 8 5.65 -3.61 -11.32
CA GLN A 8 6.01 -2.22 -11.55
C GLN A 8 4.84 -1.27 -11.27
N ALA A 9 3.62 -1.63 -11.71
CA ALA A 9 2.42 -0.87 -11.42
C ALA A 9 2.14 -0.80 -9.91
N ALA A 10 2.26 -1.92 -9.20
CA ALA A 10 2.09 -1.98 -7.75
C ALA A 10 3.09 -1.08 -7.01
N LEU A 11 4.36 -1.14 -7.40
CA LEU A 11 5.41 -0.31 -6.80
C LEU A 11 5.19 1.18 -7.08
N ALA A 12 4.76 1.52 -8.30
CA ALA A 12 4.44 2.91 -8.67
C ALA A 12 3.26 3.44 -7.85
N ILE A 13 2.19 2.67 -7.71
CA ILE A 13 1.02 3.02 -6.89
C ILE A 13 1.42 3.19 -5.42
N GLY A 14 2.15 2.22 -4.88
CA GLY A 14 2.62 2.25 -3.49
C GLY A 14 3.54 3.45 -3.21
N LEU A 15 4.47 3.73 -4.10
CA LEU A 15 5.38 4.86 -3.97
C LEU A 15 4.65 6.21 -4.05
N ALA A 16 3.75 6.38 -5.02
CA ALA A 16 2.96 7.60 -5.16
C ALA A 16 2.09 7.85 -3.92
N TRP A 17 1.44 6.80 -3.43
CA TRP A 17 0.64 6.84 -2.22
C TRP A 17 1.47 7.16 -0.97
N ALA A 18 2.64 6.53 -0.81
CA ALA A 18 3.57 6.81 0.29
C ALA A 18 4.09 8.26 0.26
N CYS A 19 4.49 8.76 -0.90
CA CYS A 19 4.94 10.14 -1.06
C CYS A 19 3.84 11.15 -0.69
N TRP A 20 2.61 10.90 -1.11
CA TRP A 20 1.48 11.75 -0.80
C TRP A 20 1.22 11.83 0.71
N TRP A 21 1.13 10.69 1.37
CA TRP A 21 0.85 10.65 2.80
C TRP A 21 2.01 11.13 3.66
N VAL A 22 3.25 10.87 3.27
CA VAL A 22 4.42 11.43 3.97
C VAL A 22 4.46 12.95 3.84
N PHE A 23 4.09 13.50 2.71
CA PHE A 23 3.93 14.95 2.55
C PHE A 23 2.93 15.52 3.55
N PHE A 24 1.76 14.91 3.68
CA PHE A 24 0.75 15.32 4.66
C PHE A 24 1.22 15.15 6.11
N ALA A 25 1.78 14.00 6.44
CA ALA A 25 2.28 13.73 7.79
C ALA A 25 3.39 14.71 8.20
N THR A 26 4.25 15.09 7.27
CA THR A 26 5.30 16.09 7.49
C THR A 26 4.69 17.47 7.74
N ALA A 27 3.70 17.86 6.94
CA ALA A 27 3.01 19.14 7.14
C ALA A 27 2.30 19.20 8.51
N GLU A 28 1.63 18.13 8.91
CA GLU A 28 1.00 18.02 10.25
C GLU A 28 2.05 18.06 11.37
N ALA A 29 3.18 17.36 11.21
CA ALA A 29 4.26 17.34 12.19
C ALA A 29 4.82 18.73 12.48
N PHE A 30 4.97 19.56 11.46
CA PHE A 30 5.38 20.95 11.62
C PHE A 30 4.34 21.79 12.35
N SER A 31 3.05 21.52 12.10
CA SER A 31 1.95 22.22 12.75
C SER A 31 1.82 21.85 14.24
N ASP A 32 1.86 20.55 14.54
CA ASP A 32 1.57 20.01 15.87
C ASP A 32 2.82 19.63 16.68
N ARG A 33 4.00 19.80 16.11
CA ARG A 33 5.29 19.40 16.70
C ARG A 33 5.40 17.90 17.04
N GLN A 34 4.71 17.05 16.29
CA GLN A 34 4.72 15.59 16.48
C GLN A 34 5.67 14.89 15.51
N PHE A 35 6.96 15.18 15.63
CA PHE A 35 7.97 14.65 14.70
C PHE A 35 8.18 13.13 14.80
N VAL A 36 8.02 12.55 15.99
CA VAL A 36 8.20 11.11 16.19
C VAL A 36 7.16 10.31 15.39
N GLY A 37 5.90 10.74 15.43
CA GLY A 37 4.82 10.13 14.65
C GLY A 37 5.08 10.20 13.14
N ALA A 38 5.55 11.34 12.65
CA ALA A 38 5.90 11.54 11.24
C ALA A 38 7.05 10.62 10.80
N ILE A 39 8.09 10.45 11.61
CA ILE A 39 9.21 9.56 11.33
C ILE A 39 8.75 8.11 11.27
N LEU A 40 7.94 7.65 12.23
CA LEU A 40 7.37 6.29 12.24
C LEU A 40 6.49 6.04 11.01
N PHE A 41 5.69 7.02 10.64
CA PHE A 41 4.85 6.95 9.46
C PHE A 41 5.70 6.86 8.17
N PHE A 42 6.75 7.67 8.07
CA PHE A 42 7.70 7.61 6.97
C PHE A 42 8.34 6.22 6.84
N VAL A 43 8.84 5.66 7.95
CA VAL A 43 9.47 4.34 7.96
C VAL A 43 8.48 3.26 7.53
N ALA A 44 7.23 3.30 8.02
CA ALA A 44 6.21 2.33 7.65
C ALA A 44 5.88 2.39 6.15
N MET A 45 5.62 3.58 5.62
CA MET A 45 5.20 3.78 4.22
C MET A 45 6.31 3.42 3.23
N PHE A 46 7.50 3.97 3.39
CA PHE A 46 8.63 3.66 2.50
C PHE A 46 9.23 2.29 2.76
N GLY A 47 9.15 1.80 3.99
CA GLY A 47 9.53 0.43 4.34
C GLY A 47 8.70 -0.61 3.60
N ALA A 48 7.39 -0.39 3.45
CA ALA A 48 6.51 -1.25 2.65
C ALA A 48 6.94 -1.29 1.17
N VAL A 49 7.26 -0.14 0.59
CA VAL A 49 7.74 -0.06 -0.80
C VAL A 49 9.09 -0.75 -0.96
N ALA A 50 10.04 -0.50 -0.07
CA ALA A 50 11.36 -1.13 -0.09
C ALA A 50 11.27 -2.66 0.08
N LEU A 51 10.42 -3.12 0.99
CA LEU A 51 10.16 -4.53 1.21
C LEU A 51 9.53 -5.19 -0.01
N ALA A 52 8.57 -4.53 -0.65
CA ALA A 52 7.94 -5.00 -1.88
C ALA A 52 8.90 -5.06 -3.06
N TRP A 53 9.89 -4.19 -3.09
CA TRP A 53 10.95 -4.21 -4.10
C TRP A 53 11.76 -5.50 -4.03
N LYS A 54 12.15 -5.90 -2.82
CA LYS A 54 12.99 -7.09 -2.60
C LYS A 54 12.17 -8.37 -2.46
N TRP A 55 11.11 -8.34 -1.68
CA TRP A 55 10.23 -9.47 -1.39
C TRP A 55 8.77 -9.13 -1.67
N PRO A 56 8.28 -9.39 -2.89
CA PRO A 56 6.92 -8.96 -3.30
C PRO A 56 5.79 -9.49 -2.42
N VAL A 57 5.90 -10.74 -1.94
CA VAL A 57 4.86 -11.33 -1.07
C VAL A 57 4.83 -10.67 0.30
N ALA A 58 5.99 -10.43 0.89
CA ALA A 58 6.09 -9.73 2.17
C ALA A 58 5.62 -8.26 2.05
N GLY A 59 6.00 -7.60 0.98
CA GLY A 59 5.50 -6.24 0.67
C GLY A 59 3.99 -6.20 0.46
N ALA A 60 3.43 -7.20 -0.24
CA ALA A 60 1.98 -7.33 -0.41
C ALA A 60 1.27 -7.48 0.93
N ALA A 61 1.77 -8.32 1.81
CA ALA A 61 1.22 -8.51 3.15
C ALA A 61 1.23 -7.21 3.95
N LEU A 62 2.31 -6.44 3.86
CA LEU A 62 2.44 -5.17 4.56
C LEU A 62 1.48 -4.10 3.99
N PHE A 63 1.36 -3.97 2.67
CA PHE A 63 0.38 -3.07 2.05
C PHE A 63 -1.06 -3.42 2.42
N LEU A 64 -1.41 -4.70 2.43
CA LEU A 64 -2.74 -5.14 2.85
C LEU A 64 -2.99 -4.87 4.34
N ALA A 65 -1.98 -5.06 5.19
CA ALA A 65 -2.05 -4.71 6.60
C ALA A 65 -2.23 -3.20 6.82
N GLU A 66 -1.53 -2.37 6.07
CA GLU A 66 -1.70 -0.91 6.11
C GLU A 66 -3.10 -0.48 5.67
N ALA A 67 -3.63 -1.09 4.60
CA ALA A 67 -5.00 -0.84 4.16
C ALA A 67 -6.02 -1.21 5.24
N LEU A 68 -5.88 -2.39 5.84
CA LEU A 68 -6.75 -2.84 6.92
C LEU A 68 -6.64 -1.94 8.16
N ALA A 69 -5.43 -1.61 8.57
CA ALA A 69 -5.19 -0.70 9.69
C ALA A 69 -5.82 0.67 9.46
N SER A 70 -5.71 1.21 8.25
CA SER A 70 -6.35 2.47 7.87
C SER A 70 -7.87 2.41 8.01
N ILE A 71 -8.49 1.33 7.57
CA ILE A 71 -9.93 1.11 7.71
C ILE A 71 -10.33 1.05 9.19
N LEU A 72 -9.65 0.21 9.97
CA LEU A 72 -10.00 0.01 11.39
C LEU A 72 -9.80 1.28 12.23
N MET A 73 -8.75 2.04 11.96
CA MET A 73 -8.45 3.25 12.72
C MET A 73 -9.31 4.45 12.34
N TYR A 74 -9.59 4.62 11.05
CA TYR A 74 -10.17 5.86 10.55
C TYR A 74 -11.63 5.77 10.10
N ALA A 75 -12.14 4.59 9.74
CA ALA A 75 -13.50 4.45 9.26
C ALA A 75 -14.56 4.99 10.24
N PRO A 76 -14.50 4.72 11.55
CA PRO A 76 -15.46 5.27 12.50
C PRO A 76 -15.43 6.81 12.56
N MET A 77 -14.24 7.39 12.43
CA MET A 77 -14.06 8.84 12.42
C MET A 77 -14.63 9.46 11.14
N TRP A 78 -14.37 8.84 9.99
CA TRP A 78 -14.90 9.32 8.72
C TRP A 78 -16.43 9.27 8.67
N TRP A 79 -17.02 8.18 9.17
CA TRP A 79 -18.47 8.03 9.26
C TRP A 79 -19.13 9.14 10.08
N ARG A 80 -18.53 9.48 11.21
CA ARG A 80 -19.03 10.56 12.07
C ARG A 80 -18.86 11.94 11.45
N ARG A 81 -17.79 12.16 10.70
CA ARG A 81 -17.42 13.49 10.19
C ARG A 81 -17.98 13.79 8.80
N PHE A 82 -18.01 12.82 7.93
CA PHE A 82 -18.29 13.02 6.50
C PHE A 82 -19.56 12.34 6.00
N HIS A 83 -20.25 11.59 6.82
CA HIS A 83 -21.36 10.74 6.40
C HIS A 83 -20.98 9.78 5.24
N LEU A 84 -21.98 9.31 4.46
CA LEU A 84 -21.74 8.26 3.47
C LEU A 84 -20.83 8.71 2.31
N GLY A 85 -21.11 9.83 1.69
CA GLY A 85 -20.36 10.30 0.50
C GLY A 85 -18.90 10.59 0.79
N GLY A 86 -18.62 11.33 1.86
CA GLY A 86 -17.25 11.63 2.29
C GLY A 86 -16.50 10.40 2.78
N THR A 87 -17.18 9.48 3.46
CA THR A 87 -16.59 8.21 3.89
C THR A 87 -16.16 7.37 2.70
N LEU A 88 -16.99 7.24 1.67
CA LEU A 88 -16.64 6.52 0.45
C LEU A 88 -15.45 7.16 -0.27
N LEU A 89 -15.38 8.49 -0.32
CA LEU A 89 -14.23 9.20 -0.89
C LEU A 89 -12.94 8.90 -0.11
N MET A 90 -12.99 8.89 1.22
CA MET A 90 -11.84 8.57 2.06
C MET A 90 -11.41 7.10 1.90
N PHE A 91 -12.34 6.17 1.75
CA PHE A 91 -12.03 4.77 1.41
C PHE A 91 -11.31 4.65 0.07
N ALA A 92 -11.74 5.40 -0.95
CA ALA A 92 -11.08 5.39 -2.26
C ALA A 92 -9.68 6.00 -2.19
N TRP A 93 -9.46 6.96 -1.33
CA TRP A 93 -8.20 7.71 -1.26
C TRP A 93 -7.16 7.10 -0.33
N MET A 94 -7.56 6.56 0.81
CA MET A 94 -6.65 6.11 1.86
C MET A 94 -6.35 4.60 1.81
N PRO A 95 -7.31 3.67 2.00
CA PRO A 95 -7.01 2.24 1.97
C PRO A 95 -6.95 1.62 0.58
N LEU A 96 -7.63 2.16 -0.41
CA LEU A 96 -7.72 1.55 -1.73
C LEU A 96 -6.37 1.46 -2.46
N PRO A 97 -5.52 2.50 -2.53
CA PRO A 97 -4.22 2.39 -3.20
C PRO A 97 -3.31 1.29 -2.62
N PRO A 98 -3.07 1.19 -1.30
CA PRO A 98 -2.25 0.10 -0.77
C PRO A 98 -2.91 -1.27 -0.92
N PHE A 99 -4.24 -1.35 -0.85
CA PHE A 99 -4.97 -2.58 -1.15
C PHE A 99 -4.74 -3.03 -2.59
N ALA A 100 -4.88 -2.12 -3.56
CA ALA A 100 -4.61 -2.40 -4.97
C ALA A 100 -3.15 -2.81 -5.20
N ALA A 101 -2.20 -2.12 -4.61
CA ALA A 101 -0.78 -2.46 -4.69
C ALA A 101 -0.51 -3.86 -4.13
N GLY A 102 -1.07 -4.20 -2.98
CA GLY A 102 -0.95 -5.53 -2.37
C GLY A 102 -1.49 -6.64 -3.27
N ILE A 103 -2.68 -6.47 -3.83
CA ILE A 103 -3.30 -7.44 -4.75
C ILE A 103 -2.46 -7.60 -6.01
N LEU A 104 -2.00 -6.52 -6.62
CA LEU A 104 -1.15 -6.59 -7.82
C LEU A 104 0.17 -7.31 -7.55
N LEU A 105 0.78 -7.11 -6.38
CA LEU A 105 1.98 -7.84 -5.98
C LEU A 105 1.74 -9.34 -5.82
N LEU A 106 0.62 -9.73 -5.20
CA LEU A 106 0.25 -11.14 -5.06
C LEU A 106 -0.02 -11.79 -6.43
N LEU A 107 -0.72 -11.11 -7.31
CA LEU A 107 -0.95 -11.59 -8.68
C LEU A 107 0.37 -11.74 -9.44
N SER A 108 1.28 -10.79 -9.31
CA SER A 108 2.59 -10.88 -9.96
C SER A 108 3.41 -12.08 -9.45
N ALA A 109 3.33 -12.37 -8.16
CA ALA A 109 4.00 -13.51 -7.55
C ALA A 109 3.41 -14.84 -8.02
N ARG A 110 2.08 -14.95 -8.09
CA ARG A 110 1.38 -16.14 -8.61
C ARG A 110 1.73 -16.42 -10.07
N LEU A 111 1.75 -15.40 -10.91
CA LEU A 111 2.11 -15.57 -12.32
C LEU A 111 3.54 -16.07 -12.51
N ARG A 112 4.46 -15.67 -11.67
CA ARG A 112 5.84 -16.17 -11.68
C ARG A 112 5.91 -17.65 -11.26
N HIS A 113 5.22 -18.03 -10.22
CA HIS A 113 5.13 -19.43 -9.78
C HIS A 113 4.54 -20.31 -10.85
N PHE A 114 3.44 -19.89 -11.48
CA PHE A 114 2.80 -20.65 -12.55
C PHE A 114 3.75 -20.86 -13.73
N ARG A 115 4.47 -19.84 -14.17
CA ARG A 115 5.46 -19.97 -15.25
C ARG A 115 6.58 -20.93 -14.89
N ALA A 116 7.14 -20.82 -13.69
CA ALA A 116 8.19 -21.73 -13.25
C ALA A 116 7.72 -23.19 -13.24
N SER A 117 6.49 -23.46 -12.80
CA SER A 117 5.92 -24.81 -12.80
C SER A 117 5.65 -25.34 -14.19
N VAL A 118 5.24 -24.53 -15.15
CA VAL A 118 5.07 -24.90 -16.56
C VAL A 118 6.41 -25.21 -17.21
N GLU A 119 7.43 -24.39 -16.98
CA GLU A 119 8.77 -24.61 -17.52
C GLU A 119 9.43 -25.90 -17.00
N THR A 120 9.19 -26.26 -15.74
CA THR A 120 9.72 -27.49 -15.14
C THR A 120 8.94 -28.75 -15.57
N SER A 121 7.71 -28.61 -16.05
CA SER A 121 6.87 -29.73 -16.52
C SER A 121 7.06 -30.07 -18.00
N THR A 122 7.73 -29.24 -18.77
CA THR A 122 8.10 -29.53 -20.17
C THR A 122 9.38 -30.34 -20.23
N PRO A 123 9.33 -31.55 -20.86
CA PRO A 123 10.52 -32.40 -21.04
C PRO A 123 11.57 -31.77 -21.96
#